data_93cc8b55a959083a28d54466d1d57235
#
_entry.id   93cc8b55a959083a28d54466d1d57235
#
_cell.length_a   1.000
_cell.length_b   1.000
_cell.length_c   1.000
_cell.angle_alpha   90.00
_cell.angle_beta   90.00
_cell.angle_gamma   90.00
#
_symmetry.space_group_name_H-M   'P 1'
#
loop_
_entity.id
_entity.type
_entity.pdbx_description
1 polymer ?
#
loop_
_entity_poly.entity_id
_entity_poly.type
_entity_poly.pdbx_seq_one_letter_code
_entity_poly.pdbx_strand_id
1 'polypeptide(L)'
;MAFMRKSKFRHVFGKPLKRDECYDGIRITRTSWESTYCAVNPKYVAVITEAAGGGSFLVLPLAKTGRVNIDHPMVAGHKGAVLDIAWCPHNDDVIASASEDCTVKLWQIPEDGLKENLVEPVVDLFAHQRRVTLLVWHPTAMNVLLSTGSDNLVIIWNVGTGEAMLQIDMPDQIYSGSFNFDGSRFVCTCKDKVLRIVDTHTGKTIKEGKCHMGSKPAQCAYLKNGQVFTTGFSKMSERQYALWDENDLNEPRTIEEIDSSNGVMFIFYDSDTNMVYLAGKGDSIIRYYEVTDEAPYVHFLTLYQSNAPQRGIGFMPKRGLNVNNNEIARFYKLHNNGLCEIIPFTVPRKSELFQDDLYPDTASDVPAISADDFFSGKNAEPVLVSLKEGFAPSKKEQLKVVKKNILDKMPAKPQQQQSSNNAEAAAAPSLPPHSIKFNVEDLKDLQEEIKELKLKVRSQDKRIGNLENRLQQLEDNADEEEGGEEA
;
A
#
# COMPACT_ATOMS: atom_id res chain seq x y z
N MET A 1 -7.38 -40.75 -19.38
CA MET A 1 -7.84 -39.36 -19.68
C MET A 1 -7.91 -38.62 -18.36
N ALA A 2 -7.07 -37.62 -18.18
CA ALA A 2 -7.18 -36.76 -17.00
C ALA A 2 -8.52 -36.02 -17.11
N PHE A 3 -9.41 -36.19 -16.13
CA PHE A 3 -10.65 -35.42 -16.04
C PHE A 3 -10.29 -33.96 -15.88
N MET A 4 -10.51 -33.17 -16.92
CA MET A 4 -10.31 -31.74 -16.85
C MET A 4 -11.39 -31.14 -15.91
N ARG A 5 -10.94 -30.53 -14.79
CA ARG A 5 -11.83 -29.87 -13.83
C ARG A 5 -12.68 -28.81 -14.55
N LYS A 6 -13.97 -28.79 -14.28
CA LYS A 6 -14.88 -27.75 -14.79
C LYS A 6 -14.65 -26.45 -13.99
N SER A 7 -14.32 -25.37 -14.68
CA SER A 7 -14.27 -24.02 -14.09
C SER A 7 -15.08 -23.07 -14.96
N LYS A 8 -15.86 -22.17 -14.31
CA LYS A 8 -16.60 -21.10 -14.98
C LYS A 8 -15.67 -20.02 -15.55
N PHE A 9 -14.41 -19.97 -15.09
CA PHE A 9 -13.38 -19.03 -15.52
C PHE A 9 -12.38 -19.58 -16.54
N ARG A 10 -12.59 -20.81 -17.05
CA ARG A 10 -11.71 -21.42 -18.06
C ARG A 10 -11.66 -20.61 -19.37
N HIS A 11 -12.78 -20.00 -19.75
CA HIS A 11 -12.91 -19.22 -20.97
C HIS A 11 -13.02 -17.73 -20.66
N VAL A 12 -12.02 -17.21 -19.97
CA VAL A 12 -11.84 -15.78 -19.72
C VAL A 12 -10.89 -15.24 -20.78
N PHE A 13 -11.27 -14.13 -21.42
CA PHE A 13 -10.47 -13.53 -22.48
C PHE A 13 -10.14 -12.07 -22.13
N GLY A 14 -8.84 -11.76 -22.08
CA GLY A 14 -8.35 -10.39 -22.07
C GLY A 14 -8.36 -9.83 -23.50
N LYS A 15 -9.01 -8.71 -23.72
CA LYS A 15 -9.01 -8.00 -24.99
C LYS A 15 -8.69 -6.53 -24.75
N PRO A 16 -7.54 -6.03 -25.25
CA PRO A 16 -7.18 -4.64 -25.03
C PRO A 16 -8.19 -3.71 -25.73
N LEU A 17 -8.46 -2.56 -25.10
CA LEU A 17 -9.24 -1.49 -25.71
C LEU A 17 -8.46 -0.86 -26.87
N LYS A 18 -9.14 -0.08 -27.71
CA LYS A 18 -8.49 0.67 -28.76
C LYS A 18 -7.56 1.72 -28.18
N ARG A 19 -6.54 2.13 -28.94
CA ARG A 19 -5.52 3.08 -28.46
C ARG A 19 -6.08 4.43 -28.04
N ASP A 20 -7.15 4.89 -28.68
CA ASP A 20 -7.87 6.11 -28.33
C ASP A 20 -8.70 6.00 -27.04
N GLU A 21 -9.00 4.79 -26.62
CA GLU A 21 -9.65 4.46 -25.34
C GLU A 21 -8.63 4.16 -24.22
N CYS A 22 -7.33 4.25 -24.50
CA CYS A 22 -6.22 4.08 -23.57
C CYS A 22 -5.53 5.42 -23.30
N TYR A 23 -4.50 5.44 -22.44
CA TYR A 23 -3.71 6.66 -22.22
C TYR A 23 -2.36 6.53 -22.92
N ASP A 24 -1.93 7.59 -23.59
CA ASP A 24 -0.66 7.62 -24.32
C ASP A 24 0.16 8.87 -23.94
N GLY A 25 1.49 8.78 -24.06
CA GLY A 25 2.39 9.88 -23.76
C GLY A 25 2.80 9.99 -22.29
N ILE A 26 2.60 8.93 -21.49
CA ILE A 26 2.99 8.89 -20.07
C ILE A 26 4.51 8.71 -19.95
N ARG A 27 5.16 9.58 -19.18
CA ARG A 27 6.58 9.45 -18.82
C ARG A 27 6.70 8.59 -17.57
N ILE A 28 6.76 7.27 -17.74
CA ILE A 28 6.84 6.32 -16.62
C ILE A 28 8.22 6.40 -15.98
N THR A 29 8.28 6.31 -14.65
CA THR A 29 9.54 6.29 -13.89
C THR A 29 10.54 5.26 -14.41
N ARG A 30 11.83 5.57 -14.34
CA ARG A 30 12.93 4.65 -14.66
C ARG A 30 13.56 4.01 -13.44
N THR A 31 13.03 4.26 -12.24
CA THR A 31 13.57 3.63 -11.03
C THR A 31 13.60 2.11 -11.17
N SER A 32 14.59 1.47 -10.58
CA SER A 32 14.73 0.02 -10.58
C SER A 32 13.92 -0.66 -9.47
N TRP A 33 13.22 0.11 -8.64
CA TRP A 33 12.45 -0.41 -7.52
C TRP A 33 11.38 -1.42 -7.97
N GLU A 34 11.10 -2.43 -7.15
CA GLU A 34 10.10 -3.46 -7.44
C GLU A 34 8.71 -3.01 -6.98
N SER A 35 8.08 -2.13 -7.75
CA SER A 35 6.71 -1.65 -7.58
C SER A 35 5.91 -1.89 -8.84
N THR A 36 4.59 -1.90 -8.72
CA THR A 36 3.66 -1.95 -9.85
C THR A 36 3.61 -0.65 -10.64
N TYR A 37 4.10 0.46 -10.08
CA TYR A 37 4.10 1.83 -10.63
C TYR A 37 2.74 2.37 -11.06
N CYS A 38 1.68 1.64 -10.86
CA CYS A 38 0.32 1.97 -11.26
C CYS A 38 -0.67 1.54 -10.19
N ALA A 39 -1.51 2.44 -9.75
CA ALA A 39 -2.62 2.15 -8.86
C ALA A 39 -3.93 2.63 -9.49
N VAL A 40 -4.99 1.83 -9.37
CA VAL A 40 -6.26 2.09 -10.04
C VAL A 40 -7.42 1.98 -9.05
N ASN A 41 -8.39 2.86 -9.18
CA ASN A 41 -9.66 2.78 -8.48
C ASN A 41 -10.83 3.08 -9.46
N PRO A 42 -12.11 3.05 -9.04
CA PRO A 42 -13.25 3.29 -9.95
C PRO A 42 -13.32 4.67 -10.60
N LYS A 43 -12.54 5.66 -10.12
CA LYS A 43 -12.52 7.03 -10.65
C LYS A 43 -11.25 7.38 -11.42
N TYR A 44 -10.09 6.87 -10.96
CA TYR A 44 -8.78 7.34 -11.40
C TYR A 44 -7.78 6.20 -11.65
N VAL A 45 -6.85 6.45 -12.54
CA VAL A 45 -5.58 5.73 -12.63
C VAL A 45 -4.45 6.66 -12.20
N ALA A 46 -3.60 6.19 -11.28
CA ALA A 46 -2.40 6.89 -10.84
C ALA A 46 -1.15 6.17 -11.35
N VAL A 47 -0.16 6.91 -11.85
CA VAL A 47 1.08 6.37 -12.42
C VAL A 47 2.28 7.14 -11.88
N ILE A 48 3.26 6.42 -11.33
CA ILE A 48 4.52 7.01 -10.90
C ILE A 48 5.32 7.42 -12.13
N THR A 49 5.67 8.71 -12.20
CA THR A 49 6.31 9.30 -13.37
C THR A 49 7.78 9.62 -13.12
N GLU A 50 8.52 9.77 -14.22
CA GLU A 50 9.85 10.38 -14.20
C GLU A 50 9.69 11.90 -14.18
N ALA A 51 10.19 12.55 -13.12
CA ALA A 51 10.20 14.00 -12.98
C ALA A 51 11.59 14.47 -12.58
N ALA A 52 11.99 15.64 -13.09
CA ALA A 52 13.17 16.33 -12.61
C ALA A 52 12.98 16.68 -11.13
N GLY A 53 13.83 16.13 -10.24
CA GLY A 53 13.65 16.22 -8.80
C GLY A 53 12.90 15.05 -8.16
N GLY A 54 12.36 14.09 -8.95
CA GLY A 54 11.99 12.73 -8.54
C GLY A 54 10.67 12.52 -7.82
N GLY A 55 9.98 13.56 -7.35
CA GLY A 55 8.90 13.42 -6.36
C GLY A 55 7.47 13.55 -6.89
N SER A 56 7.13 13.06 -8.08
CA SER A 56 5.80 13.24 -8.65
C SER A 56 5.17 11.98 -9.22
N PHE A 57 3.83 12.01 -9.33
CA PHE A 57 3.03 11.01 -10.03
C PHE A 57 1.82 11.65 -10.72
N LEU A 58 1.34 11.02 -11.78
CA LEU A 58 0.13 11.41 -12.51
C LEU A 58 -1.12 10.84 -11.84
N VAL A 59 -2.22 11.59 -11.92
CA VAL A 59 -3.57 11.11 -11.61
C VAL A 59 -4.47 11.47 -12.77
N LEU A 60 -5.02 10.46 -13.44
CA LEU A 60 -5.82 10.60 -14.66
C LEU A 60 -7.25 10.08 -14.40
N PRO A 61 -8.30 10.88 -14.69
CA PRO A 61 -9.67 10.42 -14.60
C PRO A 61 -9.96 9.31 -15.61
N LEU A 62 -10.66 8.25 -15.21
CA LEU A 62 -11.02 7.14 -16.09
C LEU A 62 -11.98 7.56 -17.22
N ALA A 63 -12.76 8.61 -16.99
CA ALA A 63 -13.68 9.15 -18.00
C ALA A 63 -12.98 9.92 -19.14
N LYS A 64 -11.66 10.22 -19.01
CA LYS A 64 -10.91 11.02 -19.98
C LYS A 64 -9.68 10.25 -20.44
N THR A 65 -9.85 9.39 -21.44
CA THR A 65 -8.76 8.66 -22.09
C THR A 65 -8.11 9.47 -23.22
N GLY A 66 -7.06 8.96 -23.81
CA GLY A 66 -6.35 9.53 -24.93
C GLY A 66 -4.95 10.03 -24.59
N ARG A 67 -4.44 10.99 -25.36
CA ARG A 67 -3.07 11.49 -25.20
C ARG A 67 -2.95 12.41 -23.99
N VAL A 68 -2.02 12.08 -23.08
CA VAL A 68 -1.66 12.91 -21.93
C VAL A 68 -0.69 14.00 -22.39
N ASN A 69 -1.04 15.26 -22.12
CA ASN A 69 -0.17 16.39 -22.48
C ASN A 69 1.09 16.38 -21.60
N ILE A 70 2.17 16.98 -22.13
CA ILE A 70 3.47 17.06 -21.43
C ILE A 70 3.39 17.89 -20.15
N ASP A 71 2.54 18.90 -20.14
CA ASP A 71 2.26 19.86 -19.07
C ASP A 71 1.02 19.48 -18.25
N HIS A 72 0.58 18.19 -18.34
CA HIS A 72 -0.53 17.70 -17.53
C HIS A 72 -0.22 17.87 -16.04
N PRO A 73 -1.15 18.40 -15.24
CA PRO A 73 -0.96 18.57 -13.82
C PRO A 73 -0.61 17.28 -13.10
N MET A 74 0.31 17.35 -12.15
CA MET A 74 0.80 16.21 -11.36
C MET A 74 0.65 16.45 -9.88
N VAL A 75 0.65 15.38 -9.10
CA VAL A 75 0.90 15.43 -7.66
C VAL A 75 2.42 15.49 -7.48
N ALA A 76 2.94 16.59 -6.90
CA ALA A 76 4.37 16.93 -6.94
C ALA A 76 4.82 17.61 -5.63
N GLY A 77 4.77 16.91 -4.50
CA GLY A 77 5.17 17.49 -3.20
C GLY A 77 6.21 16.68 -2.43
N HIS A 78 6.67 15.54 -2.96
CA HIS A 78 7.80 14.80 -2.42
C HIS A 78 9.13 15.41 -2.87
N LYS A 79 10.15 15.33 -1.98
CA LYS A 79 11.52 15.79 -2.25
C LYS A 79 12.42 14.69 -2.84
N GLY A 80 11.95 13.44 -2.84
CA GLY A 80 12.63 12.28 -3.40
C GLY A 80 11.71 11.48 -4.32
N ALA A 81 12.24 10.48 -5.02
CA ALA A 81 11.46 9.65 -5.93
C ALA A 81 10.29 8.97 -5.19
N VAL A 82 9.10 8.99 -5.81
CA VAL A 82 7.96 8.21 -5.34
C VAL A 82 8.23 6.74 -5.67
N LEU A 83 8.12 5.87 -4.67
CA LEU A 83 8.41 4.44 -4.78
C LEU A 83 7.14 3.60 -4.82
N ASP A 84 6.09 4.03 -4.11
CA ASP A 84 4.81 3.34 -4.07
C ASP A 84 3.64 4.32 -3.95
N ILE A 85 2.48 3.92 -4.47
CA ILE A 85 1.22 4.67 -4.41
C ILE A 85 0.05 3.72 -4.16
N ALA A 86 -0.88 4.10 -3.30
CA ALA A 86 -2.02 3.26 -2.96
C ALA A 86 -3.30 4.09 -2.76
N TRP A 87 -4.37 3.75 -3.49
CA TRP A 87 -5.69 4.36 -3.29
C TRP A 87 -6.34 3.89 -2.00
N CYS A 88 -6.98 4.81 -1.30
CA CYS A 88 -7.78 4.47 -0.13
C CYS A 88 -8.99 3.61 -0.53
N PRO A 89 -9.21 2.42 0.05
CA PRO A 89 -10.33 1.56 -0.32
C PRO A 89 -11.68 2.16 0.07
N HIS A 90 -11.69 3.06 1.05
CA HIS A 90 -12.90 3.67 1.59
C HIS A 90 -13.18 5.08 1.05
N ASN A 91 -12.28 5.67 0.25
CA ASN A 91 -12.48 6.97 -0.37
C ASN A 91 -11.69 7.07 -1.69
N ASP A 92 -12.41 7.01 -2.82
CA ASP A 92 -11.80 7.02 -4.16
C ASP A 92 -11.09 8.32 -4.53
N ASP A 93 -11.26 9.38 -3.74
CA ASP A 93 -10.60 10.66 -3.96
C ASP A 93 -9.32 10.82 -3.13
N VAL A 94 -8.94 9.79 -2.33
CA VAL A 94 -7.75 9.81 -1.47
C VAL A 94 -6.72 8.80 -1.94
N ILE A 95 -5.49 9.28 -2.15
CA ILE A 95 -4.33 8.45 -2.48
C ILE A 95 -3.18 8.71 -1.50
N ALA A 96 -2.49 7.64 -1.10
CA ALA A 96 -1.25 7.71 -0.35
C ALA A 96 -0.05 7.52 -1.28
N SER A 97 1.07 8.18 -0.99
CA SER A 97 2.34 8.00 -1.70
C SER A 97 3.50 7.84 -0.72
N ALA A 98 4.43 6.95 -1.05
CA ALA A 98 5.66 6.67 -0.31
C ALA A 98 6.88 7.08 -1.14
N SER A 99 7.91 7.62 -0.50
CA SER A 99 9.04 8.21 -1.21
C SER A 99 10.40 7.89 -0.58
N GLU A 100 11.44 8.13 -1.37
CA GLU A 100 12.84 8.15 -0.93
C GLU A 100 13.13 9.28 0.07
N ASP A 101 12.28 10.30 0.16
CA ASP A 101 12.40 11.36 1.17
C ASP A 101 11.98 10.95 2.58
N CYS A 102 11.74 9.64 2.80
CA CYS A 102 11.40 9.03 4.08
C CYS A 102 10.00 9.41 4.61
N THR A 103 9.14 9.99 3.79
CA THR A 103 7.79 10.40 4.17
C THR A 103 6.72 9.59 3.47
N VAL A 104 5.55 9.53 4.10
CA VAL A 104 4.29 9.12 3.47
C VAL A 104 3.39 10.35 3.41
N LYS A 105 2.85 10.64 2.24
CA LYS A 105 1.94 11.77 2.03
C LYS A 105 0.58 11.29 1.56
N LEU A 106 -0.49 11.93 2.05
CA LEU A 106 -1.85 11.67 1.62
C LEU A 106 -2.40 12.88 0.88
N TRP A 107 -3.08 12.60 -0.21
CA TRP A 107 -3.57 13.58 -1.15
C TRP A 107 -5.07 13.42 -1.35
N GLN A 108 -5.78 14.53 -1.32
CA GLN A 108 -7.19 14.60 -1.72
C GLN A 108 -7.25 15.09 -3.16
N ILE A 109 -7.67 14.23 -4.07
CA ILE A 109 -7.83 14.57 -5.48
C ILE A 109 -9.16 15.30 -5.66
N PRO A 110 -9.19 16.46 -6.35
CA PRO A 110 -10.43 17.15 -6.66
C PRO A 110 -11.37 16.30 -7.53
N GLU A 111 -12.68 16.43 -7.36
CA GLU A 111 -13.69 15.62 -8.03
C GLU A 111 -13.57 15.63 -9.58
N ASP A 112 -13.18 16.77 -10.15
CA ASP A 112 -12.96 16.93 -11.61
C ASP A 112 -11.55 16.49 -12.09
N GLY A 113 -10.69 15.98 -11.20
CA GLY A 113 -9.26 15.74 -11.42
C GLY A 113 -8.41 16.98 -11.19
N LEU A 114 -7.12 16.89 -11.46
CA LEU A 114 -6.17 17.98 -11.26
C LEU A 114 -6.30 19.03 -12.37
N LYS A 115 -6.37 20.32 -11.98
CA LYS A 115 -6.34 21.48 -12.88
C LYS A 115 -4.97 22.19 -12.84
N GLU A 116 -4.26 22.04 -11.75
CA GLU A 116 -2.90 22.53 -11.47
C GLU A 116 -2.13 21.50 -10.67
N ASN A 117 -0.81 21.67 -10.55
CA ASN A 117 0.01 20.76 -9.74
C ASN A 117 -0.45 20.78 -8.28
N LEU A 118 -0.70 19.60 -7.73
CA LEU A 118 -1.04 19.43 -6.33
C LEU A 118 0.26 19.23 -5.54
N VAL A 119 0.67 20.28 -4.80
CA VAL A 119 1.94 20.30 -4.06
C VAL A 119 1.76 20.16 -2.54
N GLU A 120 0.58 20.50 -2.03
CA GLU A 120 0.27 20.45 -0.59
C GLU A 120 -0.49 19.16 -0.26
N PRO A 121 0.09 18.23 0.53
CA PRO A 121 -0.60 17.06 1.01
C PRO A 121 -1.60 17.43 2.12
N VAL A 122 -2.70 16.68 2.21
CA VAL A 122 -3.65 16.81 3.34
C VAL A 122 -3.02 16.30 4.64
N VAL A 123 -2.24 15.22 4.53
CA VAL A 123 -1.53 14.60 5.65
C VAL A 123 -0.09 14.33 5.25
N ASP A 124 0.85 14.66 6.14
CA ASP A 124 2.27 14.38 5.97
C ASP A 124 2.74 13.55 7.18
N LEU A 125 3.18 12.33 6.96
CA LEU A 125 3.51 11.34 7.98
C LEU A 125 5.03 11.16 8.06
N PHE A 126 5.59 11.45 9.23
CA PHE A 126 7.02 11.41 9.49
C PHE A 126 7.32 10.44 10.64
N ALA A 127 7.91 9.30 10.37
CA ALA A 127 8.50 8.42 11.40
C ALA A 127 9.58 7.51 10.81
N HIS A 128 9.52 7.19 9.50
CA HIS A 128 10.58 6.44 8.86
C HIS A 128 11.88 7.25 8.79
N GLN A 129 13.01 6.57 9.01
CA GLN A 129 14.35 7.17 8.94
C GLN A 129 15.04 6.89 7.60
N ARG A 130 14.47 6.02 6.78
CA ARG A 130 14.94 5.71 5.43
C ARG A 130 13.74 5.68 4.48
N ARG A 131 14.04 5.56 3.17
CA ARG A 131 13.01 5.53 2.11
C ARG A 131 11.88 4.58 2.45
N VAL A 132 10.65 5.04 2.22
CA VAL A 132 9.43 4.24 2.40
C VAL A 132 9.14 3.50 1.10
N THR A 133 8.87 2.21 1.20
CA THR A 133 8.92 1.31 0.05
C THR A 133 7.61 0.61 -0.29
N LEU A 134 6.68 0.52 0.65
CA LEU A 134 5.40 -0.15 0.49
C LEU A 134 4.32 0.55 1.29
N LEU A 135 3.13 0.64 0.71
CA LEU A 135 1.91 1.15 1.33
C LEU A 135 0.79 0.14 1.20
N VAL A 136 0.14 -0.19 2.31
CA VAL A 136 -1.03 -1.07 2.31
C VAL A 136 -2.12 -0.47 3.17
N TRP A 137 -3.26 -0.14 2.56
CA TRP A 137 -4.42 0.30 3.31
C TRP A 137 -5.09 -0.86 4.04
N HIS A 138 -5.60 -0.57 5.23
CA HIS A 138 -6.40 -1.54 5.97
C HIS A 138 -7.71 -1.83 5.22
N PRO A 139 -8.10 -3.11 5.05
CA PRO A 139 -9.25 -3.45 4.21
C PRO A 139 -10.60 -3.04 4.80
N THR A 140 -10.71 -2.89 6.12
CA THR A 140 -12.00 -2.72 6.82
C THR A 140 -12.06 -1.52 7.74
N ALA A 141 -10.91 -1.07 8.29
CA ALA A 141 -10.86 0.06 9.20
C ALA A 141 -10.61 1.39 8.45
N MET A 142 -11.46 2.37 8.73
CA MET A 142 -11.32 3.71 8.16
C MET A 142 -10.04 4.39 8.67
N ASN A 143 -9.32 5.09 7.77
CA ASN A 143 -8.14 5.87 8.11
C ASN A 143 -6.97 5.08 8.73
N VAL A 144 -6.88 3.78 8.48
CA VAL A 144 -5.75 2.96 8.90
C VAL A 144 -4.90 2.61 7.69
N LEU A 145 -3.60 2.98 7.74
CA LEU A 145 -2.61 2.75 6.70
C LEU A 145 -1.39 2.08 7.30
N LEU A 146 -0.84 1.10 6.60
CA LEU A 146 0.44 0.49 6.92
C LEU A 146 1.50 0.96 5.92
N SER A 147 2.67 1.32 6.41
CA SER A 147 3.85 1.60 5.59
C SER A 147 5.03 0.75 6.02
N THR A 148 5.94 0.45 5.08
CA THR A 148 7.22 -0.19 5.38
C THR A 148 8.37 0.60 4.80
N GLY A 149 9.50 0.61 5.50
CA GLY A 149 10.69 1.34 5.07
C GLY A 149 11.93 0.45 4.91
N SER A 150 12.96 1.00 4.28
CA SER A 150 14.30 0.39 4.23
C SER A 150 15.05 0.50 5.57
N ASP A 151 14.43 1.06 6.59
CA ASP A 151 14.81 1.04 8.00
C ASP A 151 14.35 -0.22 8.73
N ASN A 152 13.74 -1.17 8.00
CA ASN A 152 13.16 -2.41 8.50
C ASN A 152 11.97 -2.20 9.45
N LEU A 153 11.35 -1.03 9.44
CA LEU A 153 10.16 -0.73 10.22
C LEU A 153 8.88 -1.02 9.43
N VAL A 154 7.89 -1.57 10.12
CA VAL A 154 6.48 -1.51 9.74
C VAL A 154 5.80 -0.50 10.66
N ILE A 155 5.10 0.46 10.09
CA ILE A 155 4.36 1.46 10.86
C ILE A 155 2.89 1.39 10.48
N ILE A 156 2.02 1.28 11.49
CA ILE A 156 0.57 1.37 11.31
C ILE A 156 0.12 2.74 11.81
N TRP A 157 -0.50 3.50 10.91
CA TRP A 157 -0.88 4.89 11.10
C TRP A 157 -2.38 5.04 11.31
N ASN A 158 -2.77 5.96 12.18
CA ASN A 158 -4.06 6.61 12.10
C ASN A 158 -3.89 7.90 11.26
N VAL A 159 -4.27 7.84 9.98
CA VAL A 159 -4.11 9.00 9.08
C VAL A 159 -5.08 10.13 9.39
N GLY A 160 -6.19 9.85 10.11
CA GLY A 160 -7.12 10.87 10.56
C GLY A 160 -6.56 11.77 11.67
N THR A 161 -5.59 11.27 12.45
CA THR A 161 -4.86 12.06 13.47
C THR A 161 -3.42 12.39 13.04
N GLY A 162 -2.89 11.69 12.03
CA GLY A 162 -1.50 11.80 11.58
C GLY A 162 -0.51 11.11 12.51
N GLU A 163 -0.95 10.21 13.39
CA GLU A 163 -0.14 9.56 14.41
C GLU A 163 0.31 8.15 13.98
N ALA A 164 1.58 7.82 14.27
CA ALA A 164 2.10 6.45 14.20
C ALA A 164 1.62 5.70 15.45
N MET A 165 0.63 4.82 15.27
CA MET A 165 -0.01 4.10 16.37
C MET A 165 0.77 2.87 16.81
N LEU A 166 1.40 2.19 15.87
CA LEU A 166 2.21 1.00 16.12
C LEU A 166 3.45 1.02 15.24
N GLN A 167 4.62 0.75 15.84
CA GLN A 167 5.89 0.57 15.13
C GLN A 167 6.43 -0.82 15.44
N ILE A 168 6.80 -1.56 14.41
CA ILE A 168 7.23 -2.95 14.50
C ILE A 168 8.59 -3.06 13.83
N ASP A 169 9.60 -3.48 14.62
CA ASP A 169 10.94 -3.78 14.13
C ASP A 169 10.95 -5.15 13.46
N MET A 170 11.32 -5.20 12.18
CA MET A 170 11.47 -6.43 11.43
C MET A 170 12.94 -6.82 11.32
N PRO A 171 13.25 -8.13 11.26
CA PRO A 171 14.65 -8.59 11.17
C PRO A 171 15.38 -8.14 9.90
N ASP A 172 14.68 -7.94 8.78
CA ASP A 172 15.25 -7.47 7.53
C ASP A 172 14.18 -6.73 6.69
N GLN A 173 14.62 -6.10 5.61
CA GLN A 173 13.78 -5.30 4.72
C GLN A 173 12.60 -6.11 4.17
N ILE A 174 11.41 -5.51 4.20
CA ILE A 174 10.19 -6.08 3.63
C ILE A 174 10.14 -5.78 2.12
N TYR A 175 9.79 -6.80 1.34
CA TYR A 175 9.61 -6.69 -0.10
C TYR A 175 8.14 -6.57 -0.52
N SER A 176 7.26 -7.28 0.19
CA SER A 176 5.84 -7.32 -0.10
C SER A 176 5.05 -7.60 1.16
N GLY A 177 3.80 -7.16 1.20
CA GLY A 177 2.92 -7.42 2.33
C GLY A 177 1.46 -7.26 1.97
N SER A 178 0.59 -7.95 2.72
CA SER A 178 -0.84 -7.99 2.52
C SER A 178 -1.56 -8.21 3.84
N PHE A 179 -2.65 -7.48 4.08
CA PHE A 179 -3.57 -7.81 5.16
C PHE A 179 -4.40 -9.05 4.83
N ASN A 180 -4.84 -9.77 5.86
CA ASN A 180 -5.89 -10.76 5.74
C ASN A 180 -7.26 -10.07 5.56
N PHE A 181 -8.33 -10.85 5.37
CA PHE A 181 -9.62 -10.34 4.94
C PHE A 181 -10.26 -9.34 5.94
N ASP A 182 -10.07 -9.52 7.23
CA ASP A 182 -10.58 -8.63 8.29
C ASP A 182 -9.54 -7.61 8.80
N GLY A 183 -8.30 -7.67 8.30
CA GLY A 183 -7.20 -6.78 8.69
C GLY A 183 -6.54 -7.07 10.03
N SER A 184 -6.94 -8.15 10.74
CA SER A 184 -6.35 -8.53 12.04
C SER A 184 -4.91 -9.03 11.95
N ARG A 185 -4.49 -9.46 10.75
CA ARG A 185 -3.16 -10.01 10.47
C ARG A 185 -2.56 -9.39 9.23
N PHE A 186 -1.25 -9.33 9.22
CA PHE A 186 -0.46 -8.86 8.10
C PHE A 186 0.58 -9.91 7.75
N VAL A 187 0.60 -10.37 6.51
CA VAL A 187 1.65 -11.26 6.00
C VAL A 187 2.70 -10.45 5.24
N CYS A 188 3.97 -10.77 5.41
CA CYS A 188 5.04 -10.13 4.66
C CYS A 188 6.15 -11.11 4.25
N THR A 189 6.77 -10.82 3.12
CA THR A 189 8.01 -11.44 2.66
C THR A 189 9.17 -10.48 2.89
N CYS A 190 10.26 -11.00 3.48
CA CYS A 190 11.43 -10.21 3.81
C CYS A 190 12.66 -10.65 2.99
N LYS A 191 13.68 -9.80 2.98
CA LYS A 191 14.94 -10.04 2.28
C LYS A 191 15.71 -11.25 2.83
N ASP A 192 15.52 -11.59 4.10
CA ASP A 192 16.04 -12.79 4.74
C ASP A 192 15.38 -14.11 4.26
N LYS A 193 14.45 -14.01 3.28
CA LYS A 193 13.71 -15.14 2.67
C LYS A 193 12.74 -15.83 3.63
N VAL A 194 12.28 -15.12 4.64
CA VAL A 194 11.30 -15.60 5.59
C VAL A 194 9.95 -14.96 5.32
N LEU A 195 8.91 -15.78 5.27
CA LEU A 195 7.50 -15.38 5.28
C LEU A 195 7.07 -15.24 6.73
N ARG A 196 6.47 -14.10 7.09
CA ARG A 196 6.01 -13.83 8.46
C ARG A 196 4.56 -13.39 8.47
N ILE A 197 3.82 -13.88 9.44
CA ILE A 197 2.48 -13.42 9.79
C ILE A 197 2.58 -12.65 11.09
N VAL A 198 2.13 -11.41 11.07
CA VAL A 198 2.20 -10.46 12.18
C VAL A 198 0.80 -10.09 12.62
N ASP A 199 0.56 -10.04 13.91
CA ASP A 199 -0.65 -9.51 14.52
C ASP A 199 -0.65 -7.98 14.45
N THR A 200 -1.67 -7.39 13.87
CA THR A 200 -1.72 -5.96 13.58
C THR A 200 -2.04 -5.07 14.78
N HIS A 201 -2.52 -5.64 15.87
CA HIS A 201 -2.79 -4.91 17.11
C HIS A 201 -1.59 -4.90 18.05
N THR A 202 -0.88 -6.03 18.11
CA THR A 202 0.24 -6.20 19.06
C THR A 202 1.61 -6.02 18.42
N GLY A 203 1.69 -6.09 17.09
CA GLY A 203 2.95 -6.08 16.33
C GLY A 203 3.80 -7.35 16.49
N LYS A 204 3.26 -8.39 17.11
CA LYS A 204 4.02 -9.64 17.33
C LYS A 204 3.95 -10.55 16.12
N THR A 205 5.08 -11.13 15.74
CA THR A 205 5.13 -12.22 14.77
C THR A 205 4.44 -13.44 15.37
N ILE A 206 3.35 -13.88 14.73
CA ILE A 206 2.56 -15.05 15.13
C ILE A 206 3.19 -16.33 14.59
N LYS A 207 3.60 -16.29 13.32
CA LYS A 207 4.18 -17.42 12.58
C LYS A 207 5.26 -16.91 11.65
N GLU A 208 6.25 -17.75 11.43
CA GLU A 208 7.29 -17.53 10.43
C GLU A 208 7.73 -18.85 9.79
N GLY A 209 8.17 -18.78 8.55
CA GLY A 209 8.64 -19.94 7.81
C GLY A 209 9.53 -19.53 6.64
N LYS A 210 10.41 -20.43 6.21
CA LYS A 210 11.27 -20.19 5.05
C LYS A 210 10.41 -20.16 3.78
N CYS A 211 10.53 -19.08 3.04
CA CYS A 211 9.82 -18.87 1.77
C CYS A 211 10.67 -19.35 0.57
N HIS A 212 10.62 -18.64 -0.53
CA HIS A 212 11.39 -18.93 -1.74
C HIS A 212 12.89 -18.75 -1.52
N MET A 213 13.71 -19.68 -2.02
CA MET A 213 15.13 -19.74 -1.73
C MET A 213 16.02 -18.90 -2.67
N GLY A 214 15.44 -18.30 -3.72
CA GLY A 214 16.15 -17.42 -4.64
C GLY A 214 16.62 -16.13 -3.97
N SER A 215 17.44 -15.34 -4.69
CA SER A 215 18.00 -14.08 -4.19
C SER A 215 17.13 -12.84 -4.48
N LYS A 216 16.15 -12.99 -5.38
CA LYS A 216 15.28 -11.89 -5.80
C LYS A 216 14.07 -11.74 -4.87
N PRO A 217 13.44 -10.55 -4.85
CA PRO A 217 12.27 -10.30 -4.03
C PRO A 217 11.13 -11.28 -4.27
N ALA A 218 10.54 -11.79 -3.21
CA ALA A 218 9.31 -12.57 -3.21
C ALA A 218 8.12 -11.64 -2.97
N GLN A 219 6.95 -12.00 -3.54
CA GLN A 219 5.69 -11.30 -3.32
C GLN A 219 4.74 -12.19 -2.51
N CYS A 220 3.79 -11.60 -1.80
CA CYS A 220 2.77 -12.34 -1.06
C CYS A 220 1.39 -11.66 -1.17
N ALA A 221 0.35 -12.49 -1.08
CA ALA A 221 -1.02 -12.07 -0.95
C ALA A 221 -1.73 -12.96 0.06
N TYR A 222 -2.43 -12.37 1.00
CA TYR A 222 -3.30 -13.08 1.93
C TYR A 222 -4.63 -13.40 1.23
N LEU A 223 -5.03 -14.66 1.24
CA LEU A 223 -6.27 -15.10 0.64
C LEU A 223 -7.43 -15.07 1.67
N LYS A 224 -8.64 -14.93 1.17
CA LYS A 224 -9.84 -14.83 2.01
C LYS A 224 -10.05 -16.04 2.93
N ASN A 225 -9.62 -17.23 2.51
CA ASN A 225 -9.75 -18.48 3.27
C ASN A 225 -8.62 -18.73 4.29
N GLY A 226 -7.80 -17.74 4.60
CA GLY A 226 -6.69 -17.86 5.55
C GLY A 226 -5.42 -18.49 4.97
N GLN A 227 -5.38 -18.76 3.67
CA GLN A 227 -4.16 -19.19 3.01
C GLN A 227 -3.31 -17.99 2.57
N VAL A 228 -2.03 -18.22 2.35
CA VAL A 228 -1.11 -17.22 1.81
C VAL A 228 -0.58 -17.70 0.47
N PHE A 229 -0.76 -16.90 -0.57
CA PHE A 229 -0.17 -17.14 -1.88
C PHE A 229 1.11 -16.33 -2.02
N THR A 230 2.19 -16.98 -2.48
CA THR A 230 3.48 -16.30 -2.69
C THR A 230 4.02 -16.57 -4.09
N THR A 231 4.77 -15.60 -4.61
CA THR A 231 5.62 -15.80 -5.78
C THR A 231 7.06 -15.46 -5.43
N GLY A 232 8.00 -16.15 -6.06
CA GLY A 232 9.43 -15.93 -5.81
C GLY A 232 10.29 -16.71 -6.79
N PHE A 233 11.49 -17.01 -6.36
CA PHE A 233 12.49 -17.69 -7.19
C PHE A 233 13.07 -18.91 -6.49
N SER A 234 13.30 -19.97 -7.25
CA SER A 234 14.04 -21.16 -6.80
C SER A 234 15.53 -20.83 -6.62
N LYS A 235 16.31 -21.75 -6.06
CA LYS A 235 17.79 -21.65 -6.00
C LYS A 235 18.41 -21.54 -7.40
N MET A 236 17.74 -22.10 -8.40
CA MET A 236 18.14 -22.08 -9.81
C MET A 236 17.67 -20.80 -10.53
N SER A 237 17.09 -19.84 -9.79
CA SER A 237 16.53 -18.60 -10.34
C SER A 237 15.31 -18.79 -11.25
N GLU A 238 14.61 -19.88 -11.14
CA GLU A 238 13.32 -20.12 -11.80
C GLU A 238 12.21 -19.48 -10.99
N ARG A 239 11.26 -18.86 -11.70
CA ARG A 239 10.08 -18.28 -11.02
C ARG A 239 9.15 -19.39 -10.60
N GLN A 240 8.66 -19.29 -9.38
CA GLN A 240 7.73 -20.24 -8.78
C GLN A 240 6.64 -19.53 -7.98
N TYR A 241 5.50 -20.19 -7.82
CA TYR A 241 4.52 -19.81 -6.83
C TYR A 241 4.43 -20.88 -5.74
N ALA A 242 3.93 -20.48 -4.57
CA ALA A 242 3.63 -21.40 -3.48
C ALA A 242 2.33 -20.98 -2.77
N LEU A 243 1.63 -21.96 -2.21
CA LEU A 243 0.45 -21.77 -1.38
C LEU A 243 0.73 -22.31 0.01
N TRP A 244 0.47 -21.51 1.04
CA TRP A 244 0.76 -21.79 2.44
C TRP A 244 -0.51 -21.82 3.25
N ASP A 245 -0.51 -22.61 4.31
CA ASP A 245 -1.49 -22.51 5.39
C ASP A 245 -1.03 -21.50 6.44
N GLU A 246 -1.87 -20.54 6.83
CA GLU A 246 -1.51 -19.55 7.85
C GLU A 246 -1.16 -20.17 9.21
N ASN A 247 -1.65 -21.37 9.47
CA ASN A 247 -1.39 -22.09 10.74
C ASN A 247 -0.08 -22.86 10.73
N ASP A 248 0.46 -23.19 9.53
CA ASP A 248 1.74 -23.88 9.38
C ASP A 248 2.52 -23.35 8.17
N LEU A 249 3.59 -22.59 8.45
CA LEU A 249 4.49 -22.02 7.44
C LEU A 249 5.79 -22.84 7.29
N ASN A 250 5.89 -24.06 7.85
CA ASN A 250 7.10 -24.88 7.71
C ASN A 250 7.25 -25.43 6.29
N GLU A 251 6.14 -25.88 5.70
CA GLU A 251 6.10 -26.40 4.34
C GLU A 251 4.90 -25.82 3.56
N PRO A 252 5.05 -25.47 2.28
CA PRO A 252 3.93 -25.02 1.46
C PRO A 252 3.00 -26.19 1.14
N ARG A 253 1.68 -25.93 1.05
CA ARG A 253 0.69 -26.91 0.56
C ARG A 253 0.97 -27.34 -0.87
N THR A 254 1.44 -26.41 -1.69
CA THR A 254 1.94 -26.66 -3.04
C THR A 254 3.00 -25.62 -3.40
N ILE A 255 3.98 -26.03 -4.19
CA ILE A 255 4.98 -25.16 -4.80
C ILE A 255 5.22 -25.65 -6.23
N GLU A 256 5.13 -24.73 -7.20
CA GLU A 256 5.23 -25.05 -8.62
C GLU A 256 6.11 -24.03 -9.35
N GLU A 257 6.91 -24.52 -10.28
CA GLU A 257 7.71 -23.68 -11.16
C GLU A 257 6.86 -23.15 -12.32
N ILE A 258 7.06 -21.86 -12.63
CA ILE A 258 6.32 -21.16 -13.67
C ILE A 258 7.15 -21.08 -14.96
N ASP A 259 8.35 -20.53 -14.87
CA ASP A 259 9.31 -20.32 -15.96
C ASP A 259 10.67 -19.83 -15.44
N SER A 260 11.62 -19.60 -16.36
CA SER A 260 12.98 -19.13 -16.08
C SER A 260 13.20 -17.63 -16.32
N SER A 261 12.13 -16.84 -16.43
CA SER A 261 12.24 -15.38 -16.60
C SER A 261 12.78 -14.68 -15.36
N ASN A 262 13.29 -13.45 -15.53
CA ASN A 262 14.04 -12.75 -14.49
C ASN A 262 13.23 -11.68 -13.70
N GLY A 263 12.05 -11.29 -14.18
CA GLY A 263 11.24 -10.24 -13.55
C GLY A 263 10.48 -10.76 -12.32
N VAL A 264 10.40 -9.93 -11.29
CA VAL A 264 9.54 -10.21 -10.13
C VAL A 264 8.10 -10.36 -10.57
N MET A 265 7.40 -11.33 -10.02
CA MET A 265 6.03 -11.68 -10.38
C MET A 265 5.06 -11.09 -9.37
N PHE A 266 4.31 -10.06 -9.77
CA PHE A 266 3.27 -9.45 -8.95
C PHE A 266 2.02 -10.31 -8.90
N ILE A 267 1.35 -10.30 -7.75
CA ILE A 267 0.14 -11.06 -7.45
C ILE A 267 -1.05 -10.09 -7.39
N PHE A 268 -2.09 -10.37 -8.15
CA PHE A 268 -3.37 -9.68 -8.07
C PHE A 268 -4.45 -10.71 -7.73
N TYR A 269 -5.05 -10.55 -6.57
CA TYR A 269 -6.02 -11.51 -6.05
C TYR A 269 -7.42 -10.92 -6.06
N ASP A 270 -8.37 -11.69 -6.58
CA ASP A 270 -9.80 -11.44 -6.52
C ASP A 270 -10.41 -12.32 -5.43
N SER A 271 -10.70 -11.73 -4.28
CA SER A 271 -11.23 -12.41 -3.11
C SER A 271 -12.66 -12.96 -3.28
N ASP A 272 -13.40 -12.43 -4.26
CA ASP A 272 -14.80 -12.82 -4.47
C ASP A 272 -14.91 -14.12 -5.28
N THR A 273 -13.92 -14.37 -6.14
CA THR A 273 -13.90 -15.53 -7.03
C THR A 273 -12.72 -16.48 -6.81
N ASN A 274 -11.85 -16.19 -5.85
CA ASN A 274 -10.60 -16.91 -5.60
C ASN A 274 -9.68 -17.03 -6.83
N MET A 275 -9.71 -16.00 -7.67
CA MET A 275 -8.84 -15.89 -8.83
C MET A 275 -7.55 -15.19 -8.49
N VAL A 276 -6.43 -15.77 -8.89
CA VAL A 276 -5.09 -15.16 -8.78
C VAL A 276 -4.56 -14.88 -10.17
N TYR A 277 -4.17 -13.63 -10.40
CA TYR A 277 -3.51 -13.18 -11.61
C TYR A 277 -2.05 -12.89 -11.32
N LEU A 278 -1.15 -13.40 -12.15
CA LEU A 278 0.29 -13.22 -12.03
C LEU A 278 0.82 -12.45 -13.23
N ALA A 279 1.49 -11.33 -12.98
CA ALA A 279 2.10 -10.49 -14.00
C ALA A 279 3.53 -10.13 -13.62
N GLY A 280 4.50 -10.53 -14.43
CA GLY A 280 5.91 -10.27 -14.17
C GLY A 280 6.35 -8.89 -14.67
N LYS A 281 7.24 -8.24 -13.92
CA LYS A 281 7.92 -7.01 -14.37
C LYS A 281 8.78 -7.31 -15.60
N GLY A 282 8.53 -6.59 -16.69
CA GLY A 282 9.21 -6.83 -17.97
C GLY A 282 8.62 -7.98 -18.81
N ASP A 283 7.55 -8.62 -18.35
CA ASP A 283 6.84 -9.65 -19.10
C ASP A 283 5.80 -9.05 -20.06
N SER A 284 5.42 -9.84 -21.07
CA SER A 284 4.26 -9.54 -21.92
C SER A 284 3.02 -10.36 -21.55
N ILE A 285 3.09 -11.15 -20.49
CA ILE A 285 2.09 -12.19 -20.15
C ILE A 285 1.43 -11.87 -18.81
N ILE A 286 0.12 -12.11 -18.73
CA ILE A 286 -0.64 -12.19 -17.48
C ILE A 286 -1.19 -13.62 -17.41
N ARG A 287 -0.76 -14.41 -16.41
CA ARG A 287 -1.26 -15.76 -16.14
C ARG A 287 -2.36 -15.71 -15.11
N TYR A 288 -3.35 -16.55 -15.18
CA TYR A 288 -4.39 -16.63 -14.17
C TYR A 288 -4.73 -18.04 -13.76
N TYR A 289 -5.01 -18.14 -12.46
CA TYR A 289 -5.20 -19.37 -11.72
C TYR A 289 -6.47 -19.27 -10.88
N GLU A 290 -7.11 -20.40 -10.63
CA GLU A 290 -8.18 -20.53 -9.65
C GLU A 290 -7.65 -21.28 -8.42
N VAL A 291 -7.82 -20.70 -7.24
CA VAL A 291 -7.45 -21.34 -5.97
C VAL A 291 -8.65 -22.04 -5.38
N THR A 292 -8.44 -23.28 -4.89
CA THR A 292 -9.50 -24.12 -4.32
C THR A 292 -9.02 -24.85 -3.08
N ASP A 293 -9.95 -25.46 -2.34
CA ASP A 293 -9.61 -26.24 -1.15
C ASP A 293 -9.23 -27.70 -1.46
N GLU A 294 -9.37 -28.14 -2.73
CA GLU A 294 -9.02 -29.48 -3.18
C GLU A 294 -7.69 -29.50 -3.93
N ALA A 295 -6.85 -30.51 -3.64
CA ALA A 295 -5.58 -30.68 -4.32
C ALA A 295 -5.75 -30.78 -5.85
N PRO A 296 -4.86 -30.17 -6.64
CA PRO A 296 -3.58 -29.54 -6.31
C PRO A 296 -3.68 -28.09 -5.79
N TYR A 297 -4.84 -27.65 -5.35
CA TYR A 297 -5.19 -26.35 -4.75
C TYR A 297 -5.11 -25.15 -5.68
N VAL A 298 -4.12 -25.06 -6.55
CA VAL A 298 -3.92 -23.97 -7.51
C VAL A 298 -4.03 -24.53 -8.94
N HIS A 299 -5.04 -24.06 -9.67
CA HIS A 299 -5.35 -24.57 -11.01
C HIS A 299 -5.05 -23.52 -12.06
N PHE A 300 -4.06 -23.77 -12.90
CA PHE A 300 -3.81 -22.93 -14.07
C PHE A 300 -5.03 -22.95 -15.00
N LEU A 301 -5.54 -21.79 -15.36
CA LEU A 301 -6.67 -21.66 -16.28
C LEU A 301 -6.19 -21.35 -17.70
N THR A 302 -5.60 -20.17 -17.89
CA THR A 302 -5.02 -19.75 -19.16
C THR A 302 -4.12 -18.51 -18.94
N LEU A 303 -3.70 -17.88 -20.00
CA LEU A 303 -2.89 -16.68 -19.99
C LEU A 303 -3.38 -15.68 -21.06
N TYR A 304 -3.12 -14.42 -20.79
CA TYR A 304 -3.18 -13.35 -21.77
C TYR A 304 -1.75 -12.97 -22.17
N GLN A 305 -1.51 -12.83 -23.47
CA GLN A 305 -0.22 -12.40 -24.01
C GLN A 305 -0.40 -11.16 -24.86
N SER A 306 0.38 -10.13 -24.61
CA SER A 306 0.47 -8.93 -25.43
C SER A 306 1.75 -8.90 -26.25
N ASN A 307 1.82 -7.96 -27.20
CA ASN A 307 2.98 -7.82 -28.09
C ASN A 307 4.17 -7.07 -27.45
N ALA A 308 3.97 -6.43 -26.30
CA ALA A 308 4.99 -5.62 -25.66
C ALA A 308 5.09 -5.91 -24.17
N PRO A 309 6.31 -5.83 -23.59
CA PRO A 309 6.52 -6.04 -22.16
C PRO A 309 5.94 -4.87 -21.33
N GLN A 310 5.48 -5.19 -20.12
CA GLN A 310 5.03 -4.20 -19.15
C GLN A 310 6.17 -3.66 -18.29
N ARG A 311 6.17 -2.34 -18.11
CA ARG A 311 7.00 -1.65 -17.13
C ARG A 311 6.35 -1.69 -15.74
N GLY A 312 5.05 -1.49 -15.70
CA GLY A 312 4.20 -1.53 -14.54
C GLY A 312 2.80 -2.00 -14.89
N ILE A 313 1.97 -2.22 -13.87
CA ILE A 313 0.63 -2.75 -14.07
C ILE A 313 -0.28 -2.38 -12.89
N GLY A 314 -1.49 -1.89 -13.19
CA GLY A 314 -2.54 -1.63 -12.21
C GLY A 314 -3.70 -2.60 -12.36
N PHE A 315 -4.40 -2.87 -11.28
CA PHE A 315 -5.55 -3.76 -11.20
C PHE A 315 -6.78 -3.00 -10.69
N MET A 316 -7.89 -3.08 -11.41
CA MET A 316 -9.15 -2.44 -11.04
C MET A 316 -9.84 -3.22 -9.91
N PRO A 317 -10.23 -2.56 -8.81
CA PRO A 317 -11.10 -3.18 -7.82
C PRO A 317 -12.42 -3.66 -8.43
N LYS A 318 -13.00 -4.75 -7.92
CA LYS A 318 -14.21 -5.37 -8.44
C LYS A 318 -15.36 -4.38 -8.66
N ARG A 319 -15.56 -3.43 -7.74
CA ARG A 319 -16.60 -2.40 -7.79
C ARG A 319 -16.47 -1.40 -8.97
N GLY A 320 -15.32 -1.36 -9.65
CA GLY A 320 -15.08 -0.54 -10.83
C GLY A 320 -15.26 -1.26 -12.17
N LEU A 321 -15.65 -2.54 -12.16
CA LEU A 321 -15.80 -3.36 -13.36
C LEU A 321 -17.16 -3.18 -14.03
N ASN A 322 -17.20 -3.43 -15.35
CA ASN A 322 -18.43 -3.41 -16.11
C ASN A 322 -19.13 -4.77 -16.07
N VAL A 323 -20.02 -4.94 -15.09
CA VAL A 323 -20.76 -6.19 -14.87
C VAL A 323 -21.70 -6.54 -16.03
N ASN A 324 -22.20 -5.54 -16.79
CA ASN A 324 -23.07 -5.76 -17.93
C ASN A 324 -22.34 -6.44 -19.10
N ASN A 325 -21.02 -6.28 -19.17
CA ASN A 325 -20.17 -6.93 -20.17
C ASN A 325 -19.53 -8.23 -19.65
N ASN A 326 -19.97 -8.76 -18.51
CA ASN A 326 -19.38 -9.92 -17.85
C ASN A 326 -17.87 -9.76 -17.61
N GLU A 327 -17.44 -8.55 -17.29
CA GLU A 327 -16.04 -8.22 -16.99
C GLU A 327 -15.71 -8.64 -15.56
N ILE A 328 -14.74 -9.54 -15.39
CA ILE A 328 -14.35 -10.08 -14.08
C ILE A 328 -13.06 -9.47 -13.55
N ALA A 329 -12.23 -8.88 -14.41
CA ALA A 329 -11.00 -8.20 -14.07
C ALA A 329 -10.67 -7.14 -15.12
N ARG A 330 -9.91 -6.10 -14.73
CA ARG A 330 -9.37 -5.10 -15.67
C ARG A 330 -7.98 -4.69 -15.24
N PHE A 331 -7.04 -4.77 -16.19
CA PHE A 331 -5.66 -4.36 -15.99
C PHE A 331 -5.34 -3.09 -16.76
N TYR A 332 -4.47 -2.28 -16.17
CA TYR A 332 -3.88 -1.07 -16.74
C TYR A 332 -2.38 -1.34 -16.90
N LYS A 333 -2.00 -1.71 -18.10
CA LYS A 333 -0.65 -2.16 -18.42
C LYS A 333 0.19 -1.00 -18.94
N LEU A 334 1.25 -0.65 -18.24
CA LEU A 334 2.19 0.40 -18.61
C LEU A 334 3.29 -0.17 -19.52
N HIS A 335 3.38 0.33 -20.73
CA HIS A 335 4.41 -0.03 -21.69
C HIS A 335 5.59 0.92 -21.64
N ASN A 336 6.80 0.45 -21.98
CA ASN A 336 8.01 1.28 -22.00
C ASN A 336 7.95 2.51 -22.94
N ASN A 337 7.05 2.49 -23.93
CA ASN A 337 6.83 3.59 -24.85
C ASN A 337 5.86 4.67 -24.35
N GLY A 338 5.39 4.56 -23.10
CA GLY A 338 4.49 5.53 -22.48
C GLY A 338 2.99 5.29 -22.72
N LEU A 339 2.62 4.15 -23.31
CA LEU A 339 1.23 3.72 -23.42
C LEU A 339 0.78 3.04 -22.12
N CYS A 340 -0.36 3.44 -21.58
CA CYS A 340 -1.11 2.69 -20.58
C CYS A 340 -2.27 1.99 -21.28
N GLU A 341 -2.10 0.71 -21.56
CA GLU A 341 -3.07 -0.12 -22.26
C GLU A 341 -4.09 -0.68 -21.27
N ILE A 342 -5.39 -0.50 -21.59
CA ILE A 342 -6.48 -0.99 -20.74
C ILE A 342 -6.96 -2.33 -21.27
N ILE A 343 -6.96 -3.35 -20.42
CA ILE A 343 -7.26 -4.74 -20.81
C ILE A 343 -8.38 -5.28 -19.91
N PRO A 344 -9.64 -5.17 -20.31
CA PRO A 344 -10.74 -5.88 -19.67
C PRO A 344 -10.66 -7.39 -19.93
N PHE A 345 -10.96 -8.17 -18.90
CA PHE A 345 -11.06 -9.64 -18.96
C PHE A 345 -12.53 -10.02 -18.80
N THR A 346 -13.10 -10.63 -19.80
CA THR A 346 -14.53 -10.95 -19.87
C THR A 346 -14.78 -12.44 -19.97
N VAL A 347 -15.89 -12.90 -19.40
CA VAL A 347 -16.40 -14.25 -19.54
C VAL A 347 -17.52 -14.24 -20.57
N PRO A 348 -17.40 -14.98 -21.70
CA PRO A 348 -18.46 -15.04 -22.69
C PRO A 348 -19.70 -15.73 -22.11
N ARG A 349 -20.82 -15.06 -22.17
CA ARG A 349 -22.14 -15.55 -21.76
C ARG A 349 -23.14 -15.32 -22.88
N LYS A 350 -24.14 -16.21 -23.00
CA LYS A 350 -25.21 -16.08 -23.99
C LYS A 350 -26.35 -15.18 -23.48
N SER A 351 -26.48 -15.06 -22.16
CA SER A 351 -27.50 -14.24 -21.52
C SER A 351 -26.98 -12.82 -21.29
N GLU A 352 -27.82 -11.83 -21.52
CA GLU A 352 -27.59 -10.43 -21.20
C GLU A 352 -28.00 -10.07 -19.76
N LEU A 353 -28.59 -11.03 -19.04
CA LEU A 353 -28.96 -10.85 -17.64
C LEU A 353 -27.72 -10.86 -16.76
N PHE A 354 -27.81 -10.21 -15.60
CA PHE A 354 -26.78 -10.24 -14.57
C PHE A 354 -26.42 -11.68 -14.20
N GLN A 355 -25.12 -11.97 -14.09
CA GLN A 355 -24.58 -13.29 -13.85
C GLN A 355 -24.17 -13.43 -12.38
N ASP A 356 -25.10 -13.79 -11.49
CA ASP A 356 -24.86 -13.95 -10.06
C ASP A 356 -23.66 -14.88 -9.74
N ASP A 357 -23.41 -15.87 -10.61
CA ASP A 357 -22.30 -16.81 -10.44
C ASP A 357 -20.92 -16.19 -10.68
N LEU A 358 -20.83 -15.09 -11.44
CA LEU A 358 -19.58 -14.36 -11.70
C LEU A 358 -19.34 -13.24 -10.68
N TYR A 359 -20.40 -12.73 -10.04
CA TYR A 359 -20.36 -11.57 -9.17
C TYR A 359 -20.99 -11.88 -7.81
N PRO A 360 -20.30 -12.64 -6.96
CA PRO A 360 -20.62 -12.64 -5.54
C PRO A 360 -20.55 -11.23 -4.96
N ASP A 361 -21.16 -11.01 -3.79
CA ASP A 361 -21.04 -9.73 -3.11
C ASP A 361 -19.57 -9.38 -2.87
N THR A 362 -19.21 -8.12 -3.15
CA THR A 362 -17.84 -7.59 -3.11
C THR A 362 -17.67 -6.56 -2.01
N ALA A 363 -16.42 -6.32 -1.58
CA ALA A 363 -16.11 -5.28 -0.60
C ALA A 363 -16.56 -3.90 -1.11
N SER A 364 -17.38 -3.22 -0.31
CA SER A 364 -17.86 -1.87 -0.59
C SER A 364 -16.80 -0.82 -0.24
N ASP A 365 -17.09 0.44 -0.52
CA ASP A 365 -16.31 1.59 -0.08
C ASP A 365 -16.69 2.07 1.33
N VAL A 366 -17.63 1.38 2.01
CA VAL A 366 -18.03 1.70 3.38
C VAL A 366 -17.11 0.97 4.36
N PRO A 367 -16.41 1.68 5.25
CA PRO A 367 -15.57 1.04 6.26
C PRO A 367 -16.44 0.29 7.26
N ALA A 368 -16.00 -0.88 7.71
CA ALA A 368 -16.71 -1.68 8.70
C ALA A 368 -16.52 -1.16 10.13
N ILE A 369 -15.36 -0.58 10.42
CA ILE A 369 -15.02 -0.01 11.74
C ILE A 369 -14.25 1.30 11.59
N SER A 370 -14.26 2.09 12.65
CA SER A 370 -13.45 3.30 12.76
C SER A 370 -11.98 2.96 13.09
N ALA A 371 -11.06 3.92 12.89
CA ALA A 371 -9.68 3.78 13.36
C ALA A 371 -9.61 3.58 14.88
N ASP A 372 -10.40 4.32 15.67
CA ASP A 372 -10.41 4.22 17.14
C ASP A 372 -10.88 2.82 17.60
N ASP A 373 -11.87 2.22 16.92
CA ASP A 373 -12.30 0.86 17.18
C ASP A 373 -11.19 -0.16 16.87
N PHE A 374 -10.53 -0.02 15.71
CA PHE A 374 -9.42 -0.88 15.35
C PHE A 374 -8.28 -0.80 16.37
N PHE A 375 -7.81 0.40 16.72
CA PHE A 375 -6.75 0.57 17.71
C PHE A 375 -7.17 0.22 19.16
N SER A 376 -8.46 0.05 19.42
CA SER A 376 -8.95 -0.54 20.67
C SER A 376 -8.96 -2.08 20.68
N GLY A 377 -8.56 -2.73 19.58
CA GLY A 377 -8.46 -4.18 19.43
C GLY A 377 -9.68 -4.85 18.79
N LYS A 378 -10.58 -4.08 18.14
CA LYS A 378 -11.73 -4.64 17.41
C LYS A 378 -11.36 -4.98 15.98
N ASN A 379 -11.93 -6.05 15.45
CA ASN A 379 -11.87 -6.45 14.06
C ASN A 379 -13.27 -6.59 13.48
N ALA A 380 -13.42 -6.41 12.19
CA ALA A 380 -14.66 -6.67 11.47
C ALA A 380 -14.35 -7.09 10.03
N GLU A 381 -15.17 -7.94 9.48
CA GLU A 381 -15.13 -8.27 8.06
C GLU A 381 -15.57 -7.07 7.21
N PRO A 382 -15.13 -6.99 5.93
CA PRO A 382 -15.56 -5.93 5.02
C PRO A 382 -17.08 -5.87 4.87
N VAL A 383 -17.62 -4.67 4.77
CA VAL A 383 -19.03 -4.47 4.37
C VAL A 383 -19.16 -4.86 2.91
N LEU A 384 -20.01 -5.84 2.62
CA LEU A 384 -20.20 -6.34 1.26
C LEU A 384 -21.38 -5.64 0.58
N VAL A 385 -21.29 -5.52 -0.76
CA VAL A 385 -22.32 -4.93 -1.62
C VAL A 385 -22.52 -5.79 -2.87
N SER A 386 -23.79 -5.95 -3.29
CA SER A 386 -24.11 -6.58 -4.56
C SER A 386 -23.88 -5.62 -5.73
N LEU A 387 -23.28 -6.11 -6.82
CA LEU A 387 -23.07 -5.35 -8.05
C LEU A 387 -24.25 -5.45 -9.04
N LYS A 388 -25.34 -6.07 -8.66
CA LYS A 388 -26.49 -6.34 -9.54
C LYS A 388 -27.13 -5.07 -10.13
N GLU A 389 -27.18 -4.00 -9.35
CA GLU A 389 -27.71 -2.70 -9.78
C GLU A 389 -26.59 -1.72 -10.18
N GLY A 390 -25.36 -2.23 -10.30
CA GLY A 390 -24.16 -1.41 -10.45
C GLY A 390 -23.65 -0.89 -9.10
N PHE A 391 -22.42 -0.36 -9.08
CA PHE A 391 -21.85 0.25 -7.88
C PHE A 391 -22.14 1.75 -7.86
N ALA A 392 -22.80 2.23 -6.81
CA ALA A 392 -22.98 3.64 -6.51
C ALA A 392 -22.05 4.03 -5.35
N PRO A 393 -21.07 4.94 -5.55
CA PRO A 393 -20.17 5.37 -4.49
C PRO A 393 -20.94 6.03 -3.34
N SER A 394 -20.57 5.72 -2.11
CA SER A 394 -21.11 6.40 -0.94
C SER A 394 -20.62 7.86 -0.88
N LYS A 395 -21.44 8.77 -0.31
CA LYS A 395 -20.99 10.15 -0.09
C LYS A 395 -19.82 10.16 0.89
N LYS A 396 -18.70 10.73 0.50
CA LYS A 396 -17.49 10.82 1.31
C LYS A 396 -17.29 12.24 1.83
N GLU A 397 -16.86 12.35 3.07
CA GLU A 397 -16.31 13.59 3.60
C GLU A 397 -14.86 13.73 3.14
N GLN A 398 -14.44 14.98 2.98
CA GLN A 398 -13.04 15.28 2.71
C GLN A 398 -12.17 14.80 3.88
N LEU A 399 -11.01 14.23 3.56
CA LEU A 399 -10.04 13.83 4.56
C LEU A 399 -9.58 15.07 5.33
N LYS A 400 -9.81 15.10 6.65
CA LYS A 400 -9.37 16.17 7.56
C LYS A 400 -8.57 15.55 8.69
N VAL A 401 -7.41 16.14 8.99
CA VAL A 401 -6.63 15.78 10.16
C VAL A 401 -7.22 16.46 11.37
N VAL A 402 -7.77 15.69 12.28
CA VAL A 402 -8.21 16.20 13.59
C VAL A 402 -7.06 15.95 14.57
N LYS A 403 -6.21 16.96 14.79
CA LYS A 403 -5.21 16.90 15.87
C LYS A 403 -5.95 16.86 17.20
N LYS A 404 -5.95 15.72 17.88
CA LYS A 404 -6.45 15.61 19.25
C LYS A 404 -5.57 16.49 20.14
N ASN A 405 -6.15 17.55 20.72
CA ASN A 405 -5.45 18.36 21.70
C ASN A 405 -5.10 17.48 22.90
N ILE A 406 -3.87 17.61 23.41
CA ILE A 406 -3.39 16.91 24.61
C ILE A 406 -4.30 17.15 25.83
N LEU A 407 -5.04 18.27 25.83
CA LEU A 407 -6.04 18.63 26.85
C LEU A 407 -7.27 17.73 26.88
N ASP A 408 -7.62 17.04 25.78
CA ASP A 408 -8.78 16.13 25.71
C ASP A 408 -8.50 14.78 26.37
N LYS A 409 -7.26 14.48 26.75
CA LYS A 409 -6.86 13.26 27.48
C LYS A 409 -7.01 13.40 29.02
N MET A 410 -7.45 14.57 29.54
CA MET A 410 -7.75 14.70 30.96
C MET A 410 -9.16 14.20 31.26
N PRO A 411 -9.37 13.24 32.18
CA PRO A 411 -10.70 12.81 32.56
C PRO A 411 -11.47 14.01 33.10
N ALA A 412 -12.68 14.20 32.58
CA ALA A 412 -13.59 15.26 33.00
C ALA A 412 -13.80 15.18 34.52
N LYS A 413 -13.52 16.30 35.23
CA LYS A 413 -13.88 16.42 36.63
C LYS A 413 -15.40 16.29 36.77
N PRO A 414 -15.91 15.48 37.75
CA PRO A 414 -17.33 15.43 38.00
C PRO A 414 -17.85 16.77 38.42
N GLN A 415 -18.86 17.26 37.74
CA GLN A 415 -19.63 18.45 38.15
C GLN A 415 -20.29 18.16 39.50
N GLN A 416 -19.92 18.88 40.53
CA GLN A 416 -20.63 18.88 41.79
C GLN A 416 -22.00 19.56 41.59
N GLN A 417 -23.05 18.77 41.65
CA GLN A 417 -24.40 19.26 41.95
C GLN A 417 -24.46 19.64 43.46
N GLN A 418 -24.68 20.89 43.72
CA GLN A 418 -25.07 21.36 45.08
C GLN A 418 -26.47 20.85 45.36
N SER A 419 -26.62 20.01 46.37
CA SER A 419 -27.85 19.94 47.16
C SER A 419 -27.48 19.74 48.64
N SER A 420 -28.07 20.58 49.43
CA SER A 420 -27.90 20.76 50.86
C SER A 420 -28.46 19.59 51.72
N ASN A 421 -27.78 19.44 52.86
CA ASN A 421 -28.26 19.06 54.19
C ASN A 421 -28.03 17.63 54.72
N ASN A 422 -27.24 17.70 55.79
CA ASN A 422 -27.34 17.02 57.10
C ASN A 422 -26.92 15.55 57.31
N ALA A 423 -25.83 15.53 58.08
CA ALA A 423 -25.62 14.80 59.34
C ALA A 423 -25.19 13.33 59.34
N GLU A 424 -24.12 13.15 60.06
CA GLU A 424 -23.60 12.08 60.94
C GLU A 424 -22.73 10.96 60.41
N ALA A 425 -21.54 11.06 60.93
CA ALA A 425 -20.44 10.21 61.33
C ALA A 425 -20.49 8.70 61.10
N ALA A 426 -19.37 8.20 60.48
CA ALA A 426 -18.54 7.15 61.05
C ALA A 426 -17.25 6.94 60.21
N ALA A 427 -16.17 6.64 60.90
CA ALA A 427 -14.77 6.77 60.47
C ALA A 427 -14.17 5.56 59.74
N ALA A 428 -13.15 5.88 58.89
CA ALA A 428 -11.85 5.23 58.60
C ALA A 428 -11.79 4.11 57.55
N PRO A 429 -10.61 3.88 56.92
CA PRO A 429 -9.44 4.71 56.69
C PRO A 429 -9.05 4.85 55.19
N SER A 430 -8.34 5.92 54.90
CA SER A 430 -7.81 6.36 53.60
C SER A 430 -6.52 5.65 53.21
N LEU A 431 -6.36 5.32 51.91
CA LEU A 431 -5.09 5.17 51.23
C LEU A 431 -4.87 6.35 50.27
N PRO A 432 -3.65 6.85 50.07
CA PRO A 432 -3.42 8.13 49.46
C PRO A 432 -3.39 8.09 47.93
N PRO A 433 -3.86 9.18 47.27
CA PRO A 433 -3.71 9.32 45.82
C PRO A 433 -2.29 9.86 45.50
N HIS A 434 -1.56 9.16 44.65
CA HIS A 434 -0.37 9.70 44.03
C HIS A 434 -0.77 10.79 43.01
N SER A 435 -0.74 12.03 43.44
CA SER A 435 -0.71 13.17 42.55
C SER A 435 0.75 13.46 42.17
N ILE A 436 1.11 13.25 40.92
CA ILE A 436 2.38 13.77 40.36
C ILE A 436 2.21 15.29 40.25
N LYS A 437 2.79 16.00 41.19
CA LYS A 437 2.95 17.46 41.08
C LYS A 437 4.17 17.71 40.20
N PHE A 438 3.97 18.16 38.97
CA PHE A 438 5.03 18.75 38.16
C PHE A 438 5.51 20.01 38.86
N ASN A 439 6.79 20.02 39.22
CA ASN A 439 7.42 21.15 39.84
C ASN A 439 7.78 22.18 38.76
N VAL A 440 7.58 23.46 39.05
CA VAL A 440 7.90 24.57 38.13
C VAL A 440 9.41 24.63 37.84
N GLU A 441 10.24 24.08 38.72
CA GLU A 441 11.67 23.92 38.54
C GLU A 441 12.02 22.92 37.44
N ASP A 442 11.35 21.75 37.37
CA ASP A 442 11.58 20.75 36.34
C ASP A 442 11.29 21.28 34.93
N LEU A 443 10.33 22.20 34.79
CA LEU A 443 10.02 22.89 33.53
C LEU A 443 11.10 23.88 33.10
N LYS A 444 11.76 24.54 34.08
CA LYS A 444 12.88 25.44 33.78
C LYS A 444 14.12 24.69 33.37
N ASP A 445 14.41 23.57 34.04
CA ASP A 445 15.56 22.71 33.71
C ASP A 445 15.40 22.11 32.31
N LEU A 446 14.21 21.63 31.95
CA LEU A 446 13.90 21.19 30.59
C LEU A 446 14.03 22.30 29.53
N GLN A 447 13.66 23.53 29.87
CA GLN A 447 13.83 24.69 28.97
C GLN A 447 15.30 25.05 28.77
N GLU A 448 16.13 24.94 29.79
CA GLU A 448 17.58 25.15 29.66
C GLU A 448 18.24 24.03 28.86
N GLU A 449 17.86 22.78 29.07
CA GLU A 449 18.36 21.63 28.32
C GLU A 449 18.01 21.70 26.80
N ILE A 450 16.78 22.14 26.48
CA ILE A 450 16.37 22.43 25.10
C ILE A 450 17.21 23.56 24.50
N LYS A 451 17.57 24.55 25.28
CA LYS A 451 18.40 25.68 24.82
C LYS A 451 19.84 25.25 24.53
N GLU A 452 20.40 24.41 25.41
CA GLU A 452 21.73 23.82 25.19
C GLU A 452 21.77 22.88 23.97
N LEU A 453 20.76 22.03 23.79
CA LEU A 453 20.63 21.16 22.62
C LEU A 453 20.54 21.96 21.32
N LYS A 454 19.77 23.05 21.29
CA LYS A 454 19.70 23.96 20.14
C LYS A 454 21.04 24.62 19.81
N LEU A 455 21.86 24.95 20.82
CA LEU A 455 23.22 25.47 20.61
C LEU A 455 24.16 24.41 20.05
N LYS A 456 24.07 23.18 20.54
CA LYS A 456 24.85 22.02 20.02
C LYS A 456 24.50 21.72 18.55
N VAL A 457 23.22 21.72 18.21
CA VAL A 457 22.75 21.54 16.81
C VAL A 457 23.34 22.62 15.90
N ARG A 458 23.23 23.90 16.27
CA ARG A 458 23.79 25.00 15.47
C ARG A 458 25.31 24.92 15.31
N SER A 459 26.02 24.39 16.32
CA SER A 459 27.48 24.17 16.25
C SER A 459 27.82 23.03 15.27
N GLN A 460 27.01 21.97 15.27
CA GLN A 460 27.17 20.86 14.32
C GLN A 460 26.87 21.28 12.88
N ASP A 461 25.81 22.07 12.67
CA ASP A 461 25.47 22.59 11.33
C ASP A 461 26.62 23.45 10.76
N LYS A 462 27.25 24.30 11.59
CA LYS A 462 28.46 25.04 11.14
C LYS A 462 29.63 24.13 10.82
N ARG A 463 29.79 23.02 11.53
CA ARG A 463 30.85 22.06 11.28
C ARG A 463 30.60 21.28 10.00
N ILE A 464 29.37 20.91 9.74
CA ILE A 464 28.92 20.26 8.48
C ILE A 464 29.20 21.20 7.31
N GLY A 465 28.76 22.47 7.35
CA GLY A 465 29.01 23.45 6.29
C GLY A 465 30.51 23.67 6.03
N ASN A 466 31.36 23.64 7.06
CA ASN A 466 32.80 23.74 6.87
C ASN A 466 33.39 22.45 6.22
N LEU A 467 32.85 21.29 6.52
CA LEU A 467 33.29 20.03 5.89
C LEU A 467 32.85 19.94 4.45
N GLU A 468 31.65 20.37 4.14
CA GLU A 468 31.13 20.46 2.75
C GLU A 468 31.97 21.41 1.89
N ASN A 469 32.32 22.60 2.42
CA ASN A 469 33.20 23.53 1.72
C ASN A 469 34.61 22.95 1.50
N ARG A 470 35.14 22.16 2.44
CA ARG A 470 36.44 21.49 2.26
C ARG A 470 36.37 20.34 1.25
N LEU A 471 35.26 19.63 1.22
CA LEU A 471 35.03 18.57 0.23
C LEU A 471 34.99 19.16 -1.18
N GLN A 472 34.25 20.25 -1.37
CA GLN A 472 34.16 20.96 -2.64
C GLN A 472 35.53 21.45 -3.10
N GLN A 473 36.35 22.00 -2.19
CA GLN A 473 37.73 22.41 -2.52
C GLN A 473 38.64 21.25 -2.90
N LEU A 474 38.41 20.05 -2.36
CA LEU A 474 39.16 18.86 -2.75
C LEU A 474 38.72 18.31 -4.11
N GLU A 475 37.42 18.38 -4.39
CA GLU A 475 36.84 18.01 -5.69
C GLU A 475 37.37 18.99 -6.80
N ASP A 476 37.29 20.29 -6.54
CA ASP A 476 37.80 21.32 -7.49
C ASP A 476 39.32 21.16 -7.78
N ASN A 477 40.13 20.80 -6.77
CA ASN A 477 41.57 20.53 -6.95
C ASN A 477 41.85 19.18 -7.65
N ALA A 478 41.00 18.18 -7.51
CA ALA A 478 41.15 16.91 -8.23
C ALA A 478 40.85 17.07 -9.72
N ASP A 479 39.84 17.88 -10.07
CA ASP A 479 39.52 18.20 -11.46
C ASP A 479 40.63 19.05 -12.16
N GLU A 480 41.39 19.88 -11.39
CA GLU A 480 42.54 20.62 -11.93
C GLU A 480 43.77 19.71 -12.16
N GLU A 481 43.97 18.64 -11.38
CA GLU A 481 45.07 17.69 -11.57
C GLU A 481 44.83 16.73 -12.76
N GLU A 482 43.55 16.31 -13.00
CA GLU A 482 43.24 15.47 -14.19
C GLU A 482 43.28 16.25 -15.52
N GLY A 483 43.04 17.57 -15.48
CA GLY A 483 43.14 18.44 -16.68
C GLY A 483 44.58 18.82 -17.10
N GLY A 484 45.60 18.49 -16.29
CA GLY A 484 47.01 18.83 -16.51
C GLY A 484 47.84 17.76 -17.23
N GLU A 485 47.33 16.54 -17.45
CA GLU A 485 48.09 15.48 -18.14
C GLU A 485 47.72 15.27 -19.64
N GLU A 486 46.84 16.09 -20.21
CA GLU A 486 46.50 16.06 -21.65
C GLU A 486 46.95 17.32 -22.42
N ALA A 487 48.08 17.92 -22.09
CA ALA A 487 48.68 19.02 -22.90
C ALA A 487 50.10 18.71 -23.34
#